data_bb21c9b8b720e50e4167267890f2316c
#
_entry.id   bb21c9b8b720e50e4167267890f2316c
#
_cell.length_a   1.000
_cell.length_b   1.000
_cell.length_c   1.000
_cell.angle_alpha   90.00
_cell.angle_beta   90.00
_cell.angle_gamma   90.00
#
_symmetry.space_group_name_H-M   'P 1'
#
loop_
_entity.id
_entity.type
_entity.pdbx_description
1 polymer ?
#
loop_
_entity_poly.entity_id
_entity_poly.type
_entity_poly.pdbx_seq_one_letter_code
_entity_poly.pdbx_strand_id
1 'polypeptide(L)'
;MLCMTVLVLAEDEERHLHKLEAQTQVVNAHGGLFKIKTHLHVGQSFLLSNPRSSSEISCRVVRIEDAGLEHFHVAFEFDRPAPDFWPIVFPPVDWVASQKI
;
A
#
# COMPACT_ATOMS: atom_id res chain seq x y z
N MET A 1 -3.01 6.67 13.06
CA MET A 1 -2.42 5.76 12.05
C MET A 1 -3.32 4.55 11.88
N LEU A 2 -3.64 4.21 10.65
CA LEU A 2 -4.41 2.99 10.36
C LEU A 2 -3.45 1.84 10.09
N CYS A 3 -3.51 0.80 10.92
CA CYS A 3 -2.71 -0.40 10.72
C CYS A 3 -3.67 -1.55 10.41
N MET A 4 -3.60 -2.08 9.20
CA MET A 4 -4.45 -3.19 8.79
C MET A 4 -3.69 -4.14 7.90
N THR A 5 -4.15 -5.39 7.88
CA THR A 5 -3.59 -6.41 7.00
C THR A 5 -4.17 -6.26 5.61
N VAL A 6 -3.31 -6.26 4.62
CA VAL A 6 -3.69 -6.24 3.20
C VAL A 6 -2.98 -7.38 2.49
N LEU A 7 -3.48 -7.73 1.33
CA LEU A 7 -2.86 -8.75 0.48
C LEU A 7 -2.22 -8.09 -0.72
N VAL A 8 -0.98 -8.47 -0.98
CA VAL A 8 -0.20 -7.99 -2.11
C VAL A 8 -0.07 -9.15 -3.09
N LEU A 9 -0.56 -8.97 -4.31
CA LEU A 9 -0.42 -9.95 -5.36
C LEU A 9 0.62 -9.43 -6.34
N ALA A 10 1.79 -10.06 -6.33
CA ALA A 10 2.92 -9.64 -7.14
C ALA A 10 3.48 -10.81 -7.92
N GLU A 11 3.99 -10.54 -9.12
CA GLU A 11 4.66 -11.55 -9.92
C GLU A 11 6.16 -11.51 -9.65
N ASP A 12 6.77 -12.71 -9.60
CA ASP A 12 8.22 -12.81 -9.52
C ASP A 12 8.83 -12.74 -10.94
N GLU A 13 10.16 -12.93 -11.03
CA GLU A 13 10.86 -12.86 -12.30
C GLU A 13 10.42 -13.97 -13.28
N GLU A 14 9.90 -15.06 -12.76
CA GLU A 14 9.40 -16.18 -13.57
C GLU A 14 7.91 -16.06 -13.86
N ARG A 15 7.31 -14.91 -13.53
CA ARG A 15 5.89 -14.60 -13.70
C ARG A 15 4.96 -15.48 -12.86
N HIS A 16 5.46 -16.02 -11.78
CA HIS A 16 4.61 -16.70 -10.81
C HIS A 16 3.98 -15.66 -9.90
N LEU A 17 2.67 -15.75 -9.75
CA LEU A 17 1.93 -14.85 -8.90
C LEU A 17 2.03 -15.28 -7.44
N HIS A 18 2.49 -14.38 -6.60
CA HIS A 18 2.60 -14.61 -5.16
C HIS A 18 1.59 -13.75 -4.44
N LYS A 19 0.90 -14.38 -3.49
CA LYS A 19 -0.03 -13.68 -2.60
C LYS A 19 0.66 -13.49 -1.27
N LEU A 20 0.95 -12.25 -0.95
CA LEU A 20 1.74 -11.88 0.22
C LEU A 20 0.90 -11.06 1.18
N GLU A 21 1.07 -11.32 2.46
CA GLU A 21 0.42 -10.56 3.50
C GLU A 21 1.30 -9.41 3.92
N ALA A 22 0.73 -8.22 4.05
CA ALA A 22 1.44 -7.02 4.46
C ALA A 22 0.60 -6.23 5.44
N GLN A 23 1.26 -5.38 6.23
CA GLN A 23 0.57 -4.52 7.18
C GLN A 23 0.81 -3.06 6.84
N THR A 24 -0.27 -2.30 6.71
CA THR A 24 -0.17 -0.88 6.42
C THR A 24 0.38 -0.13 7.62
N GLN A 25 1.19 0.88 7.32
CA GLN A 25 1.74 1.81 8.34
C GLN A 25 1.14 3.20 8.14
N VAL A 26 0.97 3.60 6.89
CA VAL A 26 0.38 4.88 6.51
C VAL A 26 -0.53 4.61 5.31
N VAL A 27 -1.69 5.25 5.29
CA VAL A 27 -2.61 5.16 4.16
C VAL A 27 -3.12 6.54 3.78
N ASN A 28 -3.38 6.75 2.49
CA ASN A 28 -4.00 7.95 1.97
C ASN A 28 -4.73 7.65 0.66
N ALA A 29 -5.37 8.65 0.08
CA ALA A 29 -6.19 8.47 -1.12
C ALA A 29 -5.37 8.09 -2.36
N HIS A 30 -4.06 8.27 -2.32
CA HIS A 30 -3.17 8.03 -3.46
C HIS A 30 -2.29 6.79 -3.30
N GLY A 31 -2.26 6.19 -2.12
CA GLY A 31 -1.42 5.04 -1.83
C GLY A 31 -1.13 4.88 -0.36
N GLY A 32 0.12 4.61 -0.03
CA GLY A 32 0.51 4.44 1.36
C GLY A 32 1.87 3.81 1.55
N LEU A 33 2.06 3.27 2.73
CA LEU A 33 3.26 2.56 3.13
C LEU A 33 2.85 1.28 3.83
N PHE A 34 3.43 0.15 3.45
CA PHE A 34 3.22 -1.09 4.18
C PHE A 34 4.54 -1.74 4.54
N LYS A 35 4.47 -2.63 5.52
CA LYS A 35 5.59 -3.43 5.97
C LYS A 35 5.38 -4.86 5.48
N ILE A 36 6.39 -5.44 4.86
CA ILE A 36 6.31 -6.76 4.26
C ILE A 36 7.65 -7.47 4.42
N LYS A 37 7.62 -8.80 4.44
CA LYS A 37 8.83 -9.61 4.56
C LYS A 37 9.51 -9.87 3.23
N THR A 38 8.78 -9.76 2.15
CA THR A 38 9.29 -10.08 0.82
C THR A 38 9.90 -8.86 0.17
N HIS A 39 11.04 -9.03 -0.47
CA HIS A 39 11.69 -7.95 -1.20
C HIS A 39 10.97 -7.72 -2.53
N LEU A 40 10.46 -6.51 -2.71
CA LEU A 40 9.90 -6.05 -3.97
C LEU A 40 10.91 -5.13 -4.65
N HIS A 41 10.59 -4.65 -5.84
CA HIS A 41 11.48 -3.76 -6.59
C HIS A 41 10.80 -2.43 -6.86
N VAL A 42 11.57 -1.35 -6.80
CA VAL A 42 11.05 -0.02 -7.17
C VAL A 42 10.58 -0.05 -8.62
N GLY A 43 9.39 0.48 -8.86
CA GLY A 43 8.75 0.45 -10.16
C GLY A 43 7.92 -0.78 -10.45
N GLN A 44 7.99 -1.79 -9.59
CA GLN A 44 7.21 -3.02 -9.75
C GLN A 44 5.73 -2.74 -9.56
N SER A 45 4.92 -3.26 -10.47
CA SER A 45 3.46 -3.21 -10.33
C SER A 45 2.97 -4.39 -9.51
N PHE A 46 1.92 -4.17 -8.77
CA PHE A 46 1.28 -5.23 -8.00
C PHE A 46 -0.19 -4.88 -7.78
N LEU A 47 -0.97 -5.89 -7.41
CA LEU A 47 -2.37 -5.70 -7.08
C LEU A 47 -2.50 -5.72 -5.56
N LEU A 48 -3.12 -4.68 -5.00
CA LEU A 48 -3.38 -4.59 -3.58
C LEU A 48 -4.83 -4.95 -3.31
N SER A 49 -5.04 -5.89 -2.39
CA SER A 49 -6.37 -6.34 -2.04
C SER A 49 -6.66 -6.05 -0.58
N ASN A 50 -7.83 -5.47 -0.34
CA ASN A 50 -8.33 -5.27 1.01
C ASN A 50 -9.31 -6.39 1.33
N PRO A 51 -8.92 -7.36 2.18
CA PRO A 51 -9.77 -8.52 2.43
C PRO A 51 -11.09 -8.19 3.12
N ARG A 52 -11.17 -7.04 3.79
CA ARG A 52 -12.41 -6.63 4.47
C ARG A 52 -13.49 -6.17 3.52
N SER A 53 -13.11 -5.54 2.42
CA SER A 53 -14.07 -4.98 1.46
C SER A 53 -14.05 -5.71 0.14
N SER A 54 -13.16 -6.67 -0.04
CA SER A 54 -12.92 -7.37 -1.31
C SER A 54 -12.54 -6.42 -2.44
N SER A 55 -12.06 -5.23 -2.11
CA SER A 55 -11.61 -4.25 -3.09
C SER A 55 -10.19 -4.57 -3.52
N GLU A 56 -9.91 -4.38 -4.80
CA GLU A 56 -8.58 -4.56 -5.36
C GLU A 56 -8.22 -3.34 -6.20
N ILE A 57 -6.94 -2.98 -6.18
CA ILE A 57 -6.46 -1.83 -6.95
C ILE A 57 -5.03 -2.08 -7.41
N SER A 58 -4.73 -1.67 -8.63
CA SER A 58 -3.37 -1.73 -9.17
C SER A 58 -2.51 -0.63 -8.55
N CYS A 59 -1.30 -1.01 -8.18
CA CYS A 59 -0.35 -0.13 -7.51
C CYS A 59 1.03 -0.29 -8.12
N ARG A 60 1.91 0.63 -7.76
CA ARG A 60 3.31 0.58 -8.14
C ARG A 60 4.19 0.93 -6.94
N VAL A 61 5.30 0.21 -6.82
CA VAL A 61 6.28 0.48 -5.77
C VAL A 61 7.04 1.76 -6.11
N VAL A 62 7.05 2.70 -5.18
CA VAL A 62 7.72 3.99 -5.35
C VAL A 62 9.08 3.99 -4.64
N ARG A 63 9.15 3.41 -3.45
CA ARG A 63 10.36 3.40 -2.64
C ARG A 63 10.35 2.19 -1.73
N ILE A 64 11.55 1.66 -1.46
CA ILE A 64 11.72 0.55 -0.53
C ILE A 64 12.81 0.94 0.47
N GLU A 65 12.55 0.72 1.76
CA GLU A 65 13.50 0.93 2.82
C GLU A 65 13.59 -0.32 3.67
N ASP A 66 14.79 -0.64 4.13
CA ASP A 66 15.01 -1.75 5.06
C ASP A 66 14.40 -1.38 6.41
N ALA A 67 13.52 -2.23 6.92
CA ALA A 67 12.86 -2.02 8.21
C ALA A 67 13.48 -2.84 9.33
N GLY A 68 14.56 -3.59 9.05
CA GLY A 68 15.21 -4.48 10.01
C GLY A 68 14.46 -5.79 10.16
N LEU A 69 15.11 -6.78 10.76
CA LEU A 69 14.51 -8.09 11.05
C LEU A 69 13.85 -8.74 9.83
N GLU A 70 14.48 -8.60 8.67
CA GLU A 70 14.01 -9.17 7.40
C GLU A 70 12.68 -8.59 6.93
N HIS A 71 12.39 -7.35 7.35
CA HIS A 71 11.21 -6.63 6.88
C HIS A 71 11.62 -5.44 6.02
N PHE A 72 10.69 -5.01 5.16
CA PHE A 72 10.88 -3.86 4.31
C PHE A 72 9.67 -2.94 4.43
N HIS A 73 9.92 -1.64 4.44
CA HIS A 73 8.87 -0.63 4.30
C HIS A 73 8.77 -0.30 2.82
N VAL A 74 7.61 -0.51 2.25
CA VAL A 74 7.35 -0.27 0.83
C VAL A 74 6.38 0.88 0.70
N ALA A 75 6.84 1.98 0.13
CA ALA A 75 5.99 3.09 -0.24
C ALA A 75 5.44 2.80 -1.63
N PHE A 76 4.14 2.95 -1.79
CA PHE A 76 3.45 2.63 -3.03
C PHE A 76 2.45 3.71 -3.39
N GLU A 77 2.10 3.75 -4.66
CA GLU A 77 1.04 4.62 -5.14
C GLU A 77 0.04 3.80 -5.93
N PHE A 78 -1.21 4.21 -5.87
CA PHE A 78 -2.26 3.65 -6.73
C PHE A 78 -2.06 4.16 -8.15
N ASP A 79 -2.43 3.35 -9.14
CA ASP A 79 -2.43 3.79 -10.53
C ASP A 79 -3.40 4.94 -10.77
N ARG A 80 -4.38 5.06 -9.90
CA ARG A 80 -5.36 6.17 -9.91
C ARG A 80 -5.79 6.44 -8.47
N PRO A 81 -6.19 7.67 -8.13
CA PRO A 81 -6.71 7.94 -6.79
C PRO A 81 -7.90 7.06 -6.45
N ALA A 82 -7.91 6.51 -5.24
CA ALA A 82 -8.96 5.60 -4.79
C ALA A 82 -9.25 5.85 -3.30
N PRO A 83 -9.89 6.96 -2.96
CA PRO A 83 -10.15 7.29 -1.56
C PRO A 83 -11.04 6.29 -0.86
N ASP A 84 -11.86 5.54 -1.60
CA ASP A 84 -12.77 4.56 -1.02
C ASP A 84 -12.13 3.20 -0.80
N PHE A 85 -10.88 3.02 -1.20
CA PHE A 85 -10.20 1.73 -1.00
C PHE A 85 -10.01 1.42 0.49
N TRP A 86 -9.71 2.44 1.28
CA TRP A 86 -9.50 2.28 2.72
C TRP A 86 -10.81 2.46 3.47
N PRO A 87 -10.99 1.75 4.61
CA PRO A 87 -12.22 1.86 5.41
C PRO A 87 -12.23 3.10 6.31
N ILE A 88 -11.74 4.22 5.80
CA ILE A 88 -11.75 5.51 6.49
C ILE A 88 -12.15 6.58 5.49
N VAL A 89 -12.60 7.72 6.04
CA VAL A 89 -12.95 8.89 5.24
C VAL A 89 -11.78 9.87 5.27
N PHE A 90 -11.28 10.26 4.11
CA PHE A 90 -10.24 11.26 4.01
C PHE A 90 -10.87 12.64 3.90
N PRO A 91 -10.43 13.61 4.72
CA PRO A 91 -10.98 14.97 4.65
C PRO A 91 -10.52 15.68 3.37
N PRO A 92 -11.25 16.71 2.93
CA PRO A 92 -10.81 17.55 1.82
C PRO A 92 -9.44 18.17 2.09
N VAL A 93 -8.73 18.49 1.02
CA VAL A 93 -7.36 19.03 1.14
C VAL A 93 -7.33 20.30 1.96
N ASP A 94 -8.26 21.22 1.73
CA ASP A 94 -8.34 22.46 2.48
C ASP A 94 -8.63 22.22 3.96
N TRP A 95 -9.44 21.22 4.29
CA TRP A 95 -9.71 20.85 5.67
C TRP A 95 -8.44 20.29 6.33
N VAL A 96 -7.69 19.46 5.61
CA VAL A 96 -6.43 18.91 6.10
C VAL A 96 -5.44 20.03 6.37
N ALA A 97 -5.35 21.00 5.49
CA ALA A 97 -4.47 22.16 5.68
C ALA A 97 -4.83 22.93 6.94
N SER A 98 -6.12 23.07 7.23
CA SER A 98 -6.59 23.73 8.47
C SER A 98 -6.21 22.96 9.71
N GLN A 99 -6.11 21.67 9.62
CA GLN A 99 -5.82 20.79 10.75
C GLN A 99 -4.35 20.77 11.13
N LYS A 100 -3.50 21.30 10.30
CA LYS A 100 -2.07 21.30 10.54
C LYS A 100 -1.60 22.35 11.52
N ILE A 101 -2.44 23.12 12.01
CA ILE A 101 -2.10 24.21 12.92
C ILE A 101 -1.56 23.67 14.25
#